data_9161dbeec4580b23e925f1ee4634d7c3
#
_entry.id   9161dbeec4580b23e925f1ee4634d7c3
#
_cell.length_a   1.000
_cell.length_b   1.000
_cell.length_c   1.000
_cell.angle_alpha   90.00
_cell.angle_beta   90.00
_cell.angle_gamma   90.00
#
_symmetry.space_group_name_H-M   'P 1'
#
loop_
_entity.id
_entity.type
_entity.pdbx_description
1 polymer ?
#
loop_
_entity_poly.entity_id
_entity_poly.type
_entity_poly.pdbx_seq_one_letter_code
_entity_poly.pdbx_strand_id
1 'polypeptide(L)' 'MKTNTYYTITYSYNAGLLGSTERFNTLEEARTFIAEYKEMADCDKSYRLDEVITTKRMFRKEEFCINTIETWCEE' A
#
# COMPACT_ATOMS: atom_id res chain seq x y z
N MET A 1 0.94 -22.44 -12.74
CA MET A 1 0.62 -21.03 -12.48
C MET A 1 0.70 -20.76 -10.99
N LYS A 2 1.39 -19.70 -10.62
CA LYS A 2 1.58 -19.35 -9.21
C LYS A 2 1.08 -17.93 -8.97
N THR A 3 0.24 -17.77 -7.95
CA THR A 3 -0.36 -16.48 -7.63
C THR A 3 0.00 -16.09 -6.20
N ASN A 4 0.46 -14.86 -6.03
CA ASN A 4 0.76 -14.29 -4.72
C ASN A 4 0.00 -12.98 -4.55
N THR A 5 -0.39 -12.70 -3.33
CA THR A 5 -1.09 -11.46 -2.99
C THR A 5 -0.35 -10.78 -1.86
N TYR A 6 -0.13 -9.47 -2.01
CA TYR A 6 0.42 -8.66 -0.93
C TYR A 6 -0.21 -7.27 -1.00
N TYR A 7 0.09 -6.44 -0.03
CA TYR A 7 -0.52 -5.12 0.10
C TYR A 7 0.57 -4.07 0.19
N THR A 8 0.33 -2.92 -0.43
CA THR A 8 1.27 -1.81 -0.36
C THR A 8 0.55 -0.57 0.12
N ILE A 9 1.24 0.22 0.94
CA ILE A 9 0.74 1.51 1.37
C ILE A 9 1.73 2.54 0.88
N THR A 10 1.25 3.42 -0.01
CA THR A 10 2.02 4.56 -0.48
C THR A 10 1.55 5.74 0.35
N TYR A 11 2.45 6.34 1.11
CA TYR A 11 2.09 7.40 2.04
C TYR A 11 3.00 8.60 1.89
N SER A 12 2.52 9.76 2.32
CA SER A 12 3.29 10.98 2.25
C SER A 12 3.02 11.86 3.46
N TYR A 13 3.97 12.74 3.74
CA TYR A 13 3.91 13.75 4.80
C TYR A 13 4.16 15.12 4.21
N ASN A 14 3.83 16.15 4.97
CA ASN A 14 4.14 17.54 4.62
C ASN A 14 3.75 17.89 3.18
N ALA A 15 2.49 17.62 2.84
CA ALA A 15 1.93 17.92 1.53
C ALA A 15 2.72 17.26 0.38
N GLY A 16 3.23 16.05 0.63
CA GLY A 16 3.91 15.26 -0.39
C GLY A 16 5.40 15.49 -0.51
N LEU A 17 6.01 16.29 0.36
CA LEU A 17 7.43 16.52 0.34
C LEU A 17 8.24 15.30 0.79
N LEU A 18 7.65 14.51 1.69
CA LEU A 18 8.26 13.28 2.17
C LEU A 18 7.28 12.14 1.93
N GLY A 19 7.78 11.02 1.49
CA GLY A 19 6.89 9.89 1.26
C GLY A 19 7.66 8.60 1.02
N SER A 20 6.94 7.50 1.08
CA SER A 20 7.53 6.19 0.91
C SER A 20 6.44 5.16 0.62
N THR A 21 6.86 3.95 0.28
CA THR A 21 5.95 2.82 0.06
C THR A 21 6.39 1.67 0.95
N GLU A 22 5.44 1.11 1.69
CA GLU A 22 5.67 -0.05 2.53
C GLU A 22 4.88 -1.24 2.02
N ARG A 23 5.45 -2.42 2.17
CA ARG A 23 4.82 -3.66 1.72
C ARG A 23 4.44 -4.53 2.91
N PHE A 24 3.24 -5.12 2.83
CA PHE A 24 2.71 -5.98 3.88
C PHE A 24 2.19 -7.28 3.28
N ASN A 25 2.34 -8.37 4.00
CA ASN A 25 1.89 -9.68 3.53
C ASN A 25 0.40 -9.91 3.77
N THR A 26 -0.18 -9.22 4.75
CA THR A 26 -1.60 -9.36 5.06
C THR A 26 -2.27 -8.00 5.15
N LEU A 27 -3.57 -7.98 4.91
CA LEU A 27 -4.36 -6.76 5.04
C LEU A 27 -4.37 -6.26 6.49
N GLU A 28 -4.37 -7.18 7.45
CA GLU A 28 -4.36 -6.85 8.86
C GLU A 28 -3.10 -6.06 9.25
N GLU A 29 -1.93 -6.51 8.77
CA GLU A 29 -0.69 -5.79 9.00
C GLU A 29 -0.72 -4.39 8.40
N ALA A 30 -1.26 -4.27 7.18
CA ALA A 30 -1.38 -2.99 6.51
C ALA A 30 -2.28 -2.04 7.30
N ARG A 31 -3.40 -2.53 7.81
CA ARG A 31 -4.33 -1.70 8.58
C ARG A 31 -3.75 -1.29 9.92
N THR A 32 -2.92 -2.12 10.53
CA THR A 32 -2.20 -1.76 11.76
C THR A 32 -1.24 -0.60 11.49
N PHE A 33 -0.53 -0.65 10.38
CA PHE A 33 0.35 0.44 9.97
C PHE A 33 -0.45 1.74 9.76
N ILE A 34 -1.59 1.65 9.10
CA ILE A 34 -2.45 2.81 8.84
C ILE A 34 -2.91 3.45 10.14
N ALA A 35 -3.32 2.63 11.12
CA ALA A 35 -3.77 3.14 12.41
C ALA A 35 -2.67 3.93 13.10
N GLU A 36 -1.45 3.40 13.12
CA GLU A 36 -0.30 4.08 13.71
C GLU A 36 0.06 5.35 12.94
N TYR A 37 0.01 5.28 11.61
CA TYR A 37 0.31 6.41 10.75
C TYR A 37 -0.64 7.58 11.00
N LYS A 38 -1.93 7.30 11.18
CA LYS A 38 -2.93 8.35 11.42
C LYS A 38 -2.73 9.04 12.78
N GLU A 39 -2.12 8.36 13.74
CA GLU A 39 -1.87 8.91 15.06
C GLU A 39 -0.61 9.78 15.14
N MET A 40 0.20 9.79 14.08
CA MET A 40 1.40 10.61 14.05
C MET A 40 1.02 12.10 14.08
N ALA A 41 1.86 12.90 14.72
CA ALA A 41 1.58 14.30 14.95
C ALA A 41 1.75 15.22 13.74
N ASP A 42 2.18 14.71 12.61
CA ASP A 42 2.39 15.50 11.42
C ASP A 42 1.09 15.89 10.74
N CYS A 43 1.13 17.00 9.99
CA CYS A 43 0.00 17.47 9.22
C CYS A 43 0.14 17.09 7.75
N ASP A 44 -0.96 17.21 7.00
CA ASP A 44 -0.98 16.96 5.55
C ASP A 44 -0.54 15.56 5.17
N LYS A 45 -0.98 14.59 5.95
CA LYS A 45 -0.73 13.18 5.68
C LYS A 45 -1.71 12.65 4.64
N SER A 46 -1.23 11.74 3.83
CA SER A 46 -2.11 11.04 2.89
C SER A 46 -1.55 9.64 2.64
N TYR A 47 -2.43 8.71 2.28
CA TYR A 47 -1.98 7.36 1.90
C TYR A 47 -2.92 6.74 0.88
N ARG A 48 -2.41 5.73 0.21
CA ARG A 48 -3.19 4.88 -0.67
C ARG A 48 -2.85 3.43 -0.36
N LEU A 49 -3.87 2.65 -0.08
CA LEU A 49 -3.73 1.22 0.19
C LEU A 49 -4.12 0.43 -1.05
N ASP A 50 -3.20 -0.34 -1.57
CA ASP A 50 -3.41 -1.16 -2.76
C ASP A 50 -3.24 -2.63 -2.45
N GLU A 51 -4.05 -3.45 -3.10
CA GLU A 51 -3.87 -4.89 -3.13
C GLU A 51 -3.13 -5.22 -4.42
N VAL A 52 -2.02 -5.94 -4.31
CA VAL A 52 -1.23 -6.33 -5.48
C VAL A 52 -1.29 -7.84 -5.62
N ILE A 53 -1.78 -8.29 -6.75
CA ILE A 53 -1.87 -9.71 -7.07
C ILE A 53 -0.89 -10.00 -8.20
N THR A 54 0.07 -10.88 -7.94
CA THR A 54 1.05 -11.26 -8.95
C THR A 54 0.75 -12.68 -9.42
N THR A 55 0.82 -12.88 -10.72
CA THR A 55 0.61 -14.18 -11.34
C THR A 55 1.81 -14.51 -12.19
N LYS A 56 2.45 -15.62 -11.89
CA LYS A 56 3.61 -16.10 -12.66
C LYS A 56 3.25 -17.39 -13.37
N ARG A 57 3.36 -17.38 -14.68
CA ARG A 57 3.13 -18.55 -15.51
C ARG A 57 4.45 -19.07 -16.04
N MET A 58 4.51 -20.37 -16.27
CA MET A 58 5.71 -20.97 -16.84
C MET A 58 6.02 -20.34 -18.20
N PHE A 59 7.29 -19.95 -18.39
CA PHE A 59 7.80 -19.34 -19.62
C PHE A 59 7.19 -17.98 -19.97
N ARG A 60 6.57 -17.28 -19.02
CA ARG A 60 6.02 -15.94 -19.24
C ARG A 60 6.48 -14.99 -18.14
N LYS A 61 6.42 -13.70 -18.46
CA LYS A 61 6.72 -12.67 -17.47
C LYS A 61 5.64 -12.68 -16.39
N GLU A 62 6.04 -12.30 -15.18
CA GLU A 62 5.10 -12.14 -14.09
C GLU A 62 4.14 -11.00 -14.40
N GLU A 63 2.87 -11.24 -14.17
CA GLU A 63 1.83 -10.24 -14.38
C GLU A 63 1.41 -9.65 -13.02
N PHE A 64 1.12 -8.37 -13.02
CA PHE A 64 0.69 -7.65 -11.81
C PHE A 64 -0.72 -7.09 -12.03
N CYS A 65 -1.55 -7.26 -11.01
CA CYS A 65 -2.87 -6.65 -10.98
C CYS A 65 -2.93 -5.83 -9.70
N ILE A 66 -3.15 -4.53 -9.83
CA ILE A 66 -3.18 -3.63 -8.68
C ILE A 66 -4.58 -3.08 -8.51
N ASN A 67 -5.15 -3.28 -7.33
CA ASN A 67 -6.48 -2.80 -6.99
C ASN A 67 -6.39 -1.87 -5.79
N THR A 68 -6.82 -0.62 -5.97
CA THR A 68 -6.84 0.32 -4.85
C THR A 68 -8.00 0.00 -3.93
N ILE A 69 -7.70 -0.27 -2.66
CA ILE A 69 -8.69 -0.59 -1.65
C ILE A 69 -9.19 0.67 -0.96
N GLU A 70 -8.28 1.58 -0.64
CA GLU A 70 -8.62 2.75 0.15
C GLU A 70 -7.64 3.89 -0.14
N THR A 71 -8.17 5.11 -0.15
CA THR A 71 -7.35 6.32 -0.20
C THR A 71 -7.82 7.24 0.92
N TRP A 72 -6.87 8.00 1.46
CA TRP A 72 -7.18 8.89 2.57
C TRP A 72 -6.27 10.11 2.51
N CYS A 73 -6.82 11.26 2.86
CA CYS A 73 -6.08 12.50 2.90
C CYS A 73 -6.54 13.30 4.12
N GLU A 74 -5.60 13.73 4.92
CA GLU A 74 -5.90 14.56 6.09
C GLU A 74 -6.19 15.98 5.64
N GLU A 75 -7.26 16.55 6.17
CA GLU A 75 -7.64 17.93 5.88
C GLU A 75 -7.28 18.87 7.02
#